data_1b8e9e96a29e5ed566589a5d34bd61ef
#
_entry.id   1b8e9e96a29e5ed566589a5d34bd61ef
#
_cell.length_a   1.000
_cell.length_b   1.000
_cell.length_c   1.000
_cell.angle_alpha   90.00
_cell.angle_beta   90.00
_cell.angle_gamma   90.00
#
_symmetry.space_group_name_H-M   'P 1'
#
loop_
_entity.id
_entity.type
_entity.pdbx_description
1 polymer ?
#
loop_
_entity_poly.entity_id
_entity_poly.type
_entity_poly.pdbx_seq_one_letter_code
_entity_poly.pdbx_strand_id
1 'polypeptide(L)'
;MKYLKTEPLLYFKEVAGKTLQWYCGDDSENYNDHNKSSWKYFNTHDKLFYEFNSLGYRTRELDTLNDYILVLGCSYTEGVGLYENEIWCNVLGNQLGIDILNLAKAGTGPDIVNFNTQLFVKNKFVKPRAVINQWPQATRKSFGYLESNGLRLEDRNVNNWIPGTNYDSDWYFNRWIAEEGQAEYENSLHINSVTNLWNALGVPVFNWTFGGDFMTKYNKEMVTVVKLENTDRARDNAHDGPLIHKEVVDKIKDNVECMI
;
A
#
# COMPACT_ATOMS: atom_id res chain seq x y z
N MET A 1 -7.33 12.45 5.54
CA MET A 1 -6.97 12.54 4.11
C MET A 1 -7.93 13.49 3.42
N LYS A 2 -7.47 14.55 2.78
CA LYS A 2 -8.34 15.63 2.25
C LYS A 2 -8.14 15.78 0.74
N TYR A 3 -9.23 15.67 -0.02
CA TYR A 3 -9.54 16.18 -1.36
C TYR A 3 -9.13 15.34 -2.58
N LEU A 4 -10.15 14.92 -3.29
CA LEU A 4 -10.12 14.69 -4.73
C LEU A 4 -10.47 16.02 -5.44
N LYS A 5 -9.48 16.73 -5.95
CA LYS A 5 -9.67 17.53 -7.16
C LYS A 5 -9.69 16.56 -8.35
N THR A 6 -10.10 17.02 -9.52
CA THR A 6 -9.98 16.35 -10.82
C THR A 6 -8.49 16.11 -11.23
N GLU A 7 -7.68 15.68 -10.28
CA GLU A 7 -6.31 15.26 -10.46
C GLU A 7 -6.29 13.86 -11.08
N PRO A 8 -5.26 13.51 -11.84
CA PRO A 8 -5.20 12.23 -12.56
C PRO A 8 -5.17 11.00 -11.65
N LEU A 9 -4.82 11.16 -10.38
CA LEU A 9 -4.81 10.13 -9.33
C LEU A 9 -5.31 10.72 -8.01
N LEU A 10 -5.41 9.90 -6.96
CA LEU A 10 -5.63 10.40 -5.61
C LEU A 10 -4.50 11.36 -5.23
N TYR A 11 -4.90 12.52 -4.72
CA TYR A 11 -3.99 13.59 -4.33
C TYR A 11 -3.91 13.70 -2.81
N PHE A 12 -2.73 13.51 -2.25
CA PHE A 12 -2.48 13.54 -0.81
C PHE A 12 -1.86 14.87 -0.39
N LYS A 13 -2.68 15.92 -0.37
CA LYS A 13 -2.29 17.30 -0.14
C LYS A 13 -1.37 17.52 1.07
N GLU A 14 -1.53 16.71 2.11
CA GLU A 14 -0.79 16.88 3.36
C GLU A 14 0.71 16.61 3.21
N VAL A 15 1.07 15.77 2.25
CA VAL A 15 2.47 15.36 2.01
C VAL A 15 2.98 15.69 0.60
N ALA A 16 2.12 16.12 -0.30
CA ALA A 16 2.45 16.40 -1.70
C ALA A 16 3.63 17.38 -1.83
N GLY A 17 4.67 16.99 -2.57
CA GLY A 17 5.89 17.75 -2.81
C GLY A 17 6.74 18.01 -1.56
N LYS A 18 6.55 17.25 -0.49
CA LYS A 18 7.29 17.44 0.77
C LYS A 18 8.35 16.39 1.00
N THR A 19 9.40 16.78 1.70
CA THR A 19 10.36 15.90 2.37
C THR A 19 10.11 15.95 3.87
N LEU A 20 9.83 14.81 4.49
CA LEU A 20 9.50 14.69 5.90
C LEU A 20 10.48 13.76 6.61
N GLN A 21 10.94 14.12 7.80
CA GLN A 21 11.75 13.23 8.64
C GLN A 21 10.89 12.18 9.35
N TRP A 22 9.65 12.52 9.63
CA TRP A 22 8.68 11.69 10.34
C TRP A 22 7.38 11.61 9.54
N TYR A 23 6.81 10.42 9.49
CA TYR A 23 5.61 10.20 8.68
C TYR A 23 4.79 9.00 9.17
N CYS A 24 3.47 9.16 9.20
CA CYS A 24 2.53 8.15 9.64
C CYS A 24 2.79 7.73 11.11
N GLY A 25 2.92 6.45 11.42
CA GLY A 25 3.27 5.94 12.76
C GLY A 25 4.76 6.00 13.10
N ASP A 26 5.60 6.38 12.14
CA ASP A 26 7.02 6.61 12.35
C ASP A 26 7.23 8.06 12.79
N ASP A 27 7.24 8.30 14.08
CA ASP A 27 7.34 9.61 14.71
C ASP A 27 8.44 9.67 15.77
N SER A 28 8.83 10.92 16.14
CA SER A 28 9.92 11.15 17.08
C SER A 28 9.61 10.70 18.50
N GLU A 29 8.33 10.68 18.90
CA GLU A 29 7.91 10.27 20.23
C GLU A 29 8.07 8.76 20.37
N ASN A 30 7.48 8.00 19.46
CA ASN A 30 7.64 6.54 19.38
C ASN A 30 9.13 6.15 19.25
N TYR A 31 9.90 6.87 18.42
CA TYR A 31 11.32 6.62 18.24
C TYR A 31 12.13 6.81 19.52
N ASN A 32 11.76 7.76 20.38
CA ASN A 32 12.48 8.05 21.64
C ASN A 32 12.02 7.18 22.80
N ASP A 33 10.75 6.77 22.84
CA ASP A 33 10.15 6.04 23.97
C ASP A 33 10.49 4.56 23.99
N HIS A 34 10.83 3.98 22.86
CA HIS A 34 11.07 2.55 22.77
C HIS A 34 12.46 2.14 23.30
N ASN A 35 12.52 0.93 23.89
CA ASN A 35 13.76 0.32 24.35
C ASN A 35 14.67 -0.03 23.17
N LYS A 36 15.57 0.91 22.87
CA LYS A 36 16.47 0.93 21.70
C LYS A 36 17.34 -0.31 21.52
N SER A 37 17.53 -1.08 22.59
CA SER A 37 18.40 -2.27 22.57
C SER A 37 17.87 -3.44 21.76
N SER A 38 16.56 -3.46 21.45
CA SER A 38 15.92 -4.56 20.71
C SER A 38 15.83 -4.32 19.19
N TRP A 39 16.16 -3.11 18.72
CA TRP A 39 16.02 -2.75 17.29
C TRP A 39 17.35 -2.82 16.55
N LYS A 40 17.46 -3.76 15.67
CA LYS A 40 18.66 -3.93 14.85
C LYS A 40 18.95 -2.70 13.98
N TYR A 41 17.93 -2.00 13.51
CA TYR A 41 18.04 -0.88 12.56
C TYR A 41 17.83 0.49 13.19
N PHE A 42 17.58 0.58 14.50
CA PHE A 42 17.32 1.82 15.17
C PHE A 42 18.38 2.92 14.88
N ASN A 43 19.65 2.61 15.06
CA ASN A 43 20.74 3.57 14.89
C ASN A 43 21.14 3.79 13.42
N THR A 44 20.68 2.96 12.49
CA THR A 44 21.02 3.07 11.07
C THR A 44 19.99 3.88 10.28
N HIS A 45 18.81 4.12 10.85
CA HIS A 45 17.71 4.84 10.22
C HIS A 45 17.43 6.22 10.85
N ASP A 46 18.35 6.76 11.64
CA ASP A 46 18.23 8.08 12.28
C ASP A 46 18.09 9.24 11.29
N LYS A 47 18.63 9.08 10.07
CA LYS A 47 18.58 10.06 8.96
C LYS A 47 17.57 9.68 7.88
N LEU A 48 16.57 8.88 8.20
CA LEU A 48 15.52 8.54 7.26
C LEU A 48 14.65 9.77 6.96
N PHE A 49 14.44 10.02 5.67
CA PHE A 49 13.50 11.02 5.17
C PHE A 49 12.54 10.37 4.19
N TYR A 50 11.31 10.89 4.15
CA TYR A 50 10.27 10.51 3.21
C TYR A 50 10.15 11.61 2.17
N GLU A 51 10.45 11.30 0.92
CA GLU A 51 10.30 12.23 -0.21
C GLU A 51 9.03 11.87 -0.98
N PHE A 52 8.15 12.85 -1.14
CA PHE A 52 6.87 12.67 -1.82
C PHE A 52 6.81 13.51 -3.08
N ASN A 53 6.32 12.90 -4.17
CA ASN A 53 6.09 13.60 -5.42
C ASN A 53 4.95 14.64 -5.32
N SER A 54 4.68 15.34 -6.40
CA SER A 54 3.66 16.40 -6.48
C SER A 54 2.25 15.92 -6.12
N LEU A 55 1.95 14.63 -6.22
CA LEU A 55 0.66 14.02 -5.85
C LEU A 55 0.65 13.44 -4.42
N GLY A 56 1.80 13.38 -3.75
CA GLY A 56 1.94 12.87 -2.39
C GLY A 56 2.18 11.36 -2.29
N TYR A 57 2.68 10.73 -3.35
CA TYR A 57 3.19 9.36 -3.32
C TYR A 57 4.71 9.36 -3.11
N ARG A 58 5.21 8.35 -2.42
CA ARG A 58 6.63 8.14 -2.17
C ARG A 58 7.30 7.47 -3.38
N THR A 59 7.39 8.24 -4.45
CA THR A 59 7.94 7.81 -5.74
C THR A 59 8.31 9.02 -6.57
N ARG A 60 9.00 8.81 -7.72
CA ARG A 60 9.29 9.89 -8.67
C ARG A 60 8.02 10.44 -9.33
N GLU A 61 8.14 11.55 -10.08
CA GLU A 61 7.02 12.13 -10.83
C GLU A 61 6.56 11.19 -11.97
N LEU A 62 5.24 11.18 -12.23
CA LEU A 62 4.63 10.24 -13.17
C LEU A 62 5.03 10.49 -14.62
N ASP A 63 5.29 11.73 -15.00
CA ASP A 63 5.64 12.14 -16.37
C ASP A 63 7.07 11.77 -16.79
N THR A 64 7.89 11.29 -15.84
CA THR A 64 9.27 10.88 -16.07
C THR A 64 9.43 9.40 -16.46
N LEU A 65 8.34 8.63 -16.48
CA LEU A 65 8.37 7.17 -16.65
C LEU A 65 7.93 6.74 -18.05
N ASN A 66 8.75 5.91 -18.69
CA ASN A 66 8.45 5.34 -20.01
C ASN A 66 8.35 3.80 -19.97
N ASP A 67 9.16 3.13 -19.17
CA ASP A 67 9.20 1.67 -19.04
C ASP A 67 9.32 1.32 -17.55
N TYR A 68 8.23 0.86 -16.95
CA TYR A 68 8.14 0.70 -15.51
C TYR A 68 7.13 -0.37 -15.10
N ILE A 69 7.25 -0.82 -13.87
CA ILE A 69 6.26 -1.62 -13.16
C ILE A 69 5.45 -0.69 -12.25
N LEU A 70 4.12 -0.74 -12.38
CA LEU A 70 3.22 -0.06 -11.45
C LEU A 70 3.01 -0.93 -10.21
N VAL A 71 3.19 -0.34 -9.03
CA VAL A 71 2.98 -1.03 -7.75
C VAL A 71 1.93 -0.30 -6.93
N LEU A 72 0.97 -1.06 -6.40
CA LEU A 72 -0.08 -0.57 -5.50
C LEU A 72 -0.08 -1.38 -4.19
N GLY A 73 -0.50 -0.74 -3.11
CA GLY A 73 -0.51 -1.37 -1.79
C GLY A 73 -0.77 -0.39 -0.66
N CYS A 74 -0.43 -0.79 0.56
CA CYS A 74 -0.59 0.00 1.77
C CYS A 74 0.76 0.50 2.33
N SER A 75 0.81 0.82 3.63
CA SER A 75 2.01 1.31 4.34
C SER A 75 3.23 0.41 4.19
N TYR A 76 3.03 -0.89 4.10
CA TYR A 76 4.11 -1.84 3.85
C TYR A 76 4.78 -1.59 2.49
N THR A 77 4.00 -1.39 1.45
CA THR A 77 4.50 -1.11 0.09
C THR A 77 4.98 0.34 -0.06
N GLU A 78 4.38 1.30 0.66
CA GLU A 78 4.92 2.67 0.74
C GLU A 78 6.27 2.72 1.47
N GLY A 79 6.53 1.74 2.36
CA GLY A 79 7.80 1.58 3.05
C GLY A 79 7.96 2.49 4.27
N VAL A 80 6.93 2.55 5.14
CA VAL A 80 7.02 3.29 6.40
C VAL A 80 8.15 2.72 7.27
N GLY A 81 9.00 3.61 7.79
CA GLY A 81 10.16 3.24 8.63
C GLY A 81 11.40 2.73 7.88
N LEU A 82 11.43 2.79 6.54
CA LEU A 82 12.51 2.27 5.70
C LEU A 82 13.11 3.34 4.77
N TYR A 83 14.37 3.19 4.41
CA TYR A 83 14.93 3.89 3.26
C TYR A 83 14.28 3.41 1.96
N GLU A 84 14.22 4.28 0.95
CA GLU A 84 13.56 3.98 -0.32
C GLU A 84 14.14 2.74 -1.00
N ASN A 85 15.46 2.55 -0.95
CA ASN A 85 16.16 1.41 -1.54
C ASN A 85 16.00 0.09 -0.74
N GLU A 86 15.36 0.12 0.41
CA GLU A 86 15.04 -1.06 1.23
C GLU A 86 13.60 -1.55 1.02
N ILE A 87 12.75 -0.74 0.38
CA ILE A 87 11.36 -1.10 0.09
C ILE A 87 11.33 -2.24 -0.93
N TRP A 88 10.57 -3.29 -0.66
CA TRP A 88 10.53 -4.50 -1.49
C TRP A 88 10.36 -4.22 -2.98
N CYS A 89 9.48 -3.32 -3.36
CA CYS A 89 9.25 -3.01 -4.77
C CYS A 89 10.47 -2.35 -5.43
N ASN A 90 11.17 -1.46 -4.73
CA ASN A 90 12.39 -0.85 -5.24
C ASN A 90 13.57 -1.84 -5.26
N VAL A 91 13.66 -2.74 -4.26
CA VAL A 91 14.61 -3.86 -4.30
C VAL A 91 14.35 -4.74 -5.51
N LEU A 92 13.09 -5.09 -5.78
CA LEU A 92 12.70 -5.86 -6.96
C LEU A 92 13.04 -5.12 -8.26
N GLY A 93 12.68 -3.86 -8.39
CA GLY A 93 12.98 -3.04 -9.56
C GLY A 93 14.48 -2.97 -9.85
N ASN A 94 15.30 -2.76 -8.80
CA ASN A 94 16.76 -2.78 -8.92
C ASN A 94 17.30 -4.12 -9.42
N GLN A 95 16.76 -5.25 -8.94
CA GLN A 95 17.17 -6.58 -9.39
C GLN A 95 16.75 -6.90 -10.83
N LEU A 96 15.60 -6.36 -11.26
CA LEU A 96 15.08 -6.54 -12.63
C LEU A 96 15.63 -5.51 -13.63
N GLY A 97 16.27 -4.43 -13.14
CA GLY A 97 16.71 -3.31 -13.98
C GLY A 97 15.54 -2.53 -14.57
N ILE A 98 14.40 -2.44 -13.88
CA ILE A 98 13.16 -1.80 -14.31
C ILE A 98 12.75 -0.75 -13.29
N ASP A 99 12.31 0.41 -13.75
CA ASP A 99 11.78 1.48 -12.90
C ASP A 99 10.50 1.05 -12.17
N ILE A 100 10.31 1.53 -10.96
CA ILE A 100 9.10 1.30 -10.16
C ILE A 100 8.32 2.61 -10.03
N LEU A 101 7.03 2.56 -10.33
CA LEU A 101 6.06 3.57 -9.94
C LEU A 101 5.26 3.05 -8.73
N ASN A 102 5.62 3.50 -7.54
CA ASN A 102 4.98 3.07 -6.30
C ASN A 102 3.82 4.02 -5.93
N LEU A 103 2.58 3.60 -6.17
CA LEU A 103 1.37 4.33 -5.81
C LEU A 103 0.70 3.78 -4.52
N ALA A 104 1.45 3.07 -3.70
CA ALA A 104 0.97 2.64 -2.40
C ALA A 104 0.86 3.82 -1.42
N LYS A 105 -0.07 3.69 -0.46
CA LYS A 105 -0.29 4.72 0.56
C LYS A 105 -0.59 4.11 1.93
N ALA A 106 0.06 4.63 2.96
CA ALA A 106 -0.15 4.17 4.32
C ALA A 106 -1.59 4.37 4.78
N GLY A 107 -2.11 3.39 5.54
CA GLY A 107 -3.46 3.42 6.09
C GLY A 107 -4.55 3.02 5.11
N THR A 108 -4.25 2.77 3.83
CA THR A 108 -5.27 2.48 2.83
C THR A 108 -5.73 1.03 2.82
N GLY A 109 -6.96 0.83 2.34
CA GLY A 109 -7.59 -0.47 2.14
C GLY A 109 -7.58 -0.93 0.67
N PRO A 110 -8.16 -2.12 0.39
CA PRO A 110 -8.29 -2.68 -0.95
C PRO A 110 -9.07 -1.79 -1.92
N ASP A 111 -10.02 -1.03 -1.42
CA ASP A 111 -10.82 -0.06 -2.16
C ASP A 111 -9.97 1.03 -2.80
N ILE A 112 -8.91 1.49 -2.13
CA ILE A 112 -7.98 2.50 -2.66
C ILE A 112 -7.10 1.93 -3.78
N VAL A 113 -6.67 0.68 -3.67
CA VAL A 113 -5.96 -0.02 -4.76
C VAL A 113 -6.83 -0.04 -6.02
N ASN A 114 -8.12 -0.42 -5.87
CA ASN A 114 -9.06 -0.42 -6.98
C ASN A 114 -9.31 1.01 -7.52
N PHE A 115 -9.54 1.97 -6.65
CA PHE A 115 -9.84 3.34 -7.06
C PHE A 115 -8.67 4.01 -7.80
N ASN A 116 -7.44 3.86 -7.29
CA ASN A 116 -6.24 4.34 -7.99
C ASN A 116 -6.06 3.66 -9.36
N THR A 117 -6.33 2.36 -9.46
CA THR A 117 -6.32 1.64 -10.73
C THR A 117 -7.30 2.25 -11.73
N GLN A 118 -8.54 2.49 -11.32
CA GLN A 118 -9.57 3.10 -12.18
C GLN A 118 -9.18 4.49 -12.66
N LEU A 119 -8.64 5.33 -11.76
CA LEU A 119 -8.15 6.66 -12.12
C LEU A 119 -6.96 6.60 -13.07
N PHE A 120 -6.02 5.70 -12.82
CA PHE A 120 -4.84 5.53 -13.65
C PHE A 120 -5.22 5.19 -15.09
N VAL A 121 -6.09 4.22 -15.28
CA VAL A 121 -6.58 3.79 -16.59
C VAL A 121 -7.41 4.88 -17.26
N LYS A 122 -8.32 5.54 -16.51
CA LYS A 122 -9.15 6.64 -17.02
C LYS A 122 -8.31 7.78 -17.58
N ASN A 123 -7.21 8.12 -16.95
CA ASN A 123 -6.37 9.26 -17.33
C ASN A 123 -5.31 8.91 -18.38
N LYS A 124 -5.31 7.68 -18.89
CA LYS A 124 -4.48 7.23 -20.02
C LYS A 124 -2.99 7.48 -19.83
N PHE A 125 -2.48 7.24 -18.61
CA PHE A 125 -1.04 7.23 -18.37
C PHE A 125 -0.31 6.24 -19.29
N VAL A 126 0.99 6.42 -19.45
CA VAL A 126 1.82 5.45 -20.14
C VAL A 126 1.59 4.07 -19.56
N LYS A 127 1.33 3.10 -20.42
CA LYS A 127 1.00 1.74 -20.01
C LYS A 127 2.20 1.09 -19.29
N PRO A 128 2.05 0.58 -18.07
CA PRO A 128 3.14 -0.11 -17.38
C PRO A 128 3.45 -1.46 -18.06
N ARG A 129 4.67 -1.94 -17.89
CA ARG A 129 5.08 -3.28 -18.35
C ARG A 129 4.31 -4.37 -17.59
N ALA A 130 4.13 -4.21 -16.30
CA ALA A 130 3.34 -5.06 -15.44
C ALA A 130 2.74 -4.26 -14.27
N VAL A 131 1.76 -4.83 -13.59
CA VAL A 131 1.19 -4.31 -12.35
C VAL A 131 1.39 -5.31 -11.22
N ILE A 132 1.87 -4.83 -10.07
CA ILE A 132 1.99 -5.64 -8.86
C ILE A 132 1.12 -5.02 -7.77
N ASN A 133 0.16 -5.77 -7.29
CA ASN A 133 -0.70 -5.36 -6.18
C ASN A 133 -0.33 -6.13 -4.92
N GLN A 134 0.12 -5.41 -3.89
CA GLN A 134 0.14 -5.92 -2.53
C GLN A 134 -1.22 -5.60 -1.90
N TRP A 135 -2.06 -6.60 -1.73
CA TRP A 135 -3.39 -6.41 -1.18
C TRP A 135 -3.31 -6.18 0.34
N PRO A 136 -3.86 -5.05 0.83
CA PRO A 136 -4.00 -4.79 2.26
C PRO A 136 -4.96 -5.78 2.91
N GLN A 137 -5.01 -5.78 4.25
CA GLN A 137 -5.99 -6.55 5.00
C GLN A 137 -7.41 -6.21 4.53
N ALA A 138 -8.25 -7.23 4.32
CA ALA A 138 -9.63 -7.09 3.86
C ALA A 138 -10.51 -6.20 4.74
N THR A 139 -10.18 -6.14 6.04
CA THR A 139 -10.89 -5.33 7.03
C THR A 139 -10.57 -3.83 6.97
N ARG A 140 -9.65 -3.39 6.12
CA ARG A 140 -9.37 -1.96 5.90
C ARG A 140 -10.32 -1.40 4.87
N LYS A 141 -10.95 -0.26 5.18
CA LYS A 141 -11.85 0.44 4.25
C LYS A 141 -11.71 1.94 4.38
N SER A 142 -11.78 2.61 3.24
CA SER A 142 -11.81 4.07 3.16
C SER A 142 -13.24 4.56 2.96
N PHE A 143 -13.61 5.63 3.63
CA PHE A 143 -14.95 6.24 3.52
C PHE A 143 -14.86 7.54 2.77
N GLY A 144 -15.70 7.70 1.74
CA GLY A 144 -15.80 8.91 0.95
C GLY A 144 -16.95 9.79 1.44
N TYR A 145 -16.67 11.08 1.61
CA TYR A 145 -17.68 12.10 1.89
C TYR A 145 -17.70 13.12 0.75
N LEU A 146 -18.90 13.52 0.32
CA LEU A 146 -19.06 14.66 -0.56
C LEU A 146 -19.04 15.93 0.29
N GLU A 147 -18.00 16.73 0.14
CA GLU A 147 -17.92 18.09 0.66
C GLU A 147 -18.20 19.09 -0.48
N SER A 148 -18.52 20.35 -0.13
CA SER A 148 -18.75 21.42 -1.11
C SER A 148 -17.60 21.63 -2.10
N ASN A 149 -16.40 21.15 -1.78
CA ASN A 149 -15.18 21.29 -2.55
C ASN A 149 -14.71 19.98 -3.21
N GLY A 150 -15.48 18.90 -3.16
CA GLY A 150 -15.16 17.60 -3.76
C GLY A 150 -15.36 16.41 -2.83
N LEU A 151 -14.86 15.24 -3.24
CA LEU A 151 -14.91 14.02 -2.45
C LEU A 151 -13.76 14.01 -1.43
N ARG A 152 -14.10 13.87 -0.15
CA ARG A 152 -13.13 13.60 0.93
C ARG A 152 -13.12 12.11 1.25
N LEU A 153 -11.94 11.52 1.26
CA LEU A 153 -11.74 10.16 1.76
C LEU A 153 -11.17 10.21 3.18
N GLU A 154 -11.79 9.51 4.09
CA GLU A 154 -11.21 9.21 5.40
C GLU A 154 -10.80 7.75 5.44
N ASP A 155 -9.52 7.50 5.70
CA ASP A 155 -9.05 6.16 6.02
C ASP A 155 -9.43 5.85 7.46
N ARG A 156 -10.27 4.86 7.62
CA ARG A 156 -10.49 4.27 8.92
C ARG A 156 -9.89 2.87 8.91
N ASN A 157 -8.78 2.74 9.60
CA ASN A 157 -8.22 1.44 9.88
C ASN A 157 -9.07 0.77 10.95
N VAL A 158 -9.97 -0.09 10.53
CA VAL A 158 -10.91 -0.78 11.41
C VAL A 158 -10.20 -1.75 12.37
N ASN A 159 -8.97 -2.16 12.05
CA ASN A 159 -8.16 -3.02 12.92
C ASN A 159 -7.56 -2.30 14.14
N ASN A 160 -7.45 -0.98 14.10
CA ASN A 160 -6.92 -0.19 15.23
C ASN A 160 -8.03 0.36 16.14
N TRP A 161 -9.21 -0.23 16.06
CA TRP A 161 -10.34 0.21 16.87
C TRP A 161 -10.15 -0.20 18.33
N ILE A 162 -10.03 0.81 19.21
CA ILE A 162 -10.03 0.61 20.66
C ILE A 162 -11.48 0.63 21.13
N PRO A 163 -12.00 -0.45 21.75
CA PRO A 163 -13.33 -0.45 22.33
C PRO A 163 -13.49 0.70 23.34
N GLY A 164 -14.43 1.60 23.14
CA GLY A 164 -14.74 2.66 24.09
C GLY A 164 -14.77 4.10 23.54
N THR A 165 -14.43 4.33 22.28
CA THR A 165 -14.64 5.64 21.65
C THR A 165 -16.02 5.70 21.04
N ASN A 166 -16.84 6.61 21.54
CA ASN A 166 -18.24 6.87 21.13
C ASN A 166 -18.32 7.38 19.68
N TYR A 167 -18.38 6.48 18.72
CA TYR A 167 -18.76 6.82 17.35
C TYR A 167 -19.83 5.85 16.86
N ASP A 168 -20.80 6.33 16.08
CA ASP A 168 -21.77 5.55 15.28
C ASP A 168 -21.13 4.51 14.35
N SER A 169 -19.80 4.38 14.41
CA SER A 169 -18.98 3.35 13.78
C SER A 169 -19.26 1.93 14.29
N ASP A 170 -19.82 1.77 15.49
CA ASP A 170 -20.13 0.47 16.05
C ASP A 170 -21.12 -0.31 15.19
N TRP A 171 -22.11 0.39 14.61
CA TRP A 171 -23.09 -0.23 13.73
C TRP A 171 -22.44 -0.76 12.45
N TYR A 172 -21.55 0.05 11.83
CA TYR A 172 -20.88 -0.32 10.59
C TYR A 172 -19.83 -1.40 10.83
N PHE A 173 -19.05 -1.26 11.90
CA PHE A 173 -18.06 -2.25 12.32
C PHE A 173 -18.71 -3.59 12.62
N ASN A 174 -19.76 -3.61 13.45
CA ASN A 174 -20.47 -4.83 13.83
C ASN A 174 -21.16 -5.47 12.62
N ARG A 175 -21.67 -4.69 11.68
CA ARG A 175 -22.36 -5.23 10.52
C ARG A 175 -21.42 -5.64 9.38
N TRP A 176 -20.30 -4.94 9.21
CA TRP A 176 -19.37 -5.22 8.12
C TRP A 176 -18.29 -6.24 8.48
N ILE A 177 -17.81 -6.22 9.73
CA ILE A 177 -16.79 -7.17 10.23
C ILE A 177 -17.44 -8.38 10.90
N ALA A 178 -18.56 -8.20 11.61
CA ALA A 178 -19.26 -9.30 12.30
C ALA A 178 -20.10 -10.16 11.36
N GLU A 179 -20.50 -9.67 10.19
CA GLU A 179 -21.00 -10.55 9.13
C GLU A 179 -19.82 -11.30 8.51
N GLU A 180 -19.62 -12.52 8.98
CA GLU A 180 -18.56 -13.41 8.55
C GLU A 180 -18.50 -13.50 7.04
N GLY A 181 -17.39 -13.03 6.47
CA GLY A 181 -17.13 -13.09 5.04
C GLY A 181 -17.50 -11.84 4.21
N GLN A 182 -18.13 -10.79 4.79
CA GLN A 182 -18.48 -9.59 4.03
C GLN A 182 -17.25 -8.81 3.56
N ALA A 183 -16.27 -8.64 4.43
CA ALA A 183 -15.02 -7.96 4.10
C ALA A 183 -14.23 -8.71 3.01
N GLU A 184 -14.17 -10.05 3.12
CA GLU A 184 -13.51 -10.89 2.11
C GLU A 184 -14.26 -10.86 0.78
N TYR A 185 -15.59 -10.85 0.81
CA TYR A 185 -16.41 -10.75 -0.39
C TYR A 185 -16.18 -9.43 -1.12
N GLU A 186 -16.26 -8.29 -0.42
CA GLU A 186 -15.98 -6.98 -1.02
C GLU A 186 -14.55 -6.88 -1.55
N ASN A 187 -13.58 -7.40 -0.80
CA ASN A 187 -12.21 -7.45 -1.25
C ASN A 187 -12.03 -8.30 -2.51
N SER A 188 -12.74 -9.41 -2.61
CA SER A 188 -12.74 -10.25 -3.81
C SER A 188 -13.23 -9.48 -5.04
N LEU A 189 -14.23 -8.63 -4.88
CA LEU A 189 -14.72 -7.77 -5.97
C LEU A 189 -13.66 -6.75 -6.41
N HIS A 190 -12.91 -6.17 -5.47
CA HIS A 190 -11.81 -5.26 -5.79
C HIS A 190 -10.69 -5.97 -6.55
N ILE A 191 -10.26 -7.15 -6.09
CA ILE A 191 -9.22 -7.96 -6.76
C ILE A 191 -9.66 -8.32 -8.18
N ASN A 192 -10.87 -8.82 -8.35
CA ASN A 192 -11.42 -9.17 -9.66
C ASN A 192 -11.49 -7.95 -10.59
N SER A 193 -12.00 -6.83 -10.09
CA SER A 193 -12.13 -5.59 -10.86
C SER A 193 -10.78 -5.11 -11.39
N VAL A 194 -9.78 -5.03 -10.52
CA VAL A 194 -8.43 -4.57 -10.85
C VAL A 194 -7.76 -5.53 -11.83
N THR A 195 -7.80 -6.83 -11.55
CA THR A 195 -7.16 -7.85 -12.39
C THR A 195 -7.77 -7.90 -13.78
N ASN A 196 -9.11 -7.91 -13.87
CA ASN A 196 -9.81 -7.96 -15.16
C ASN A 196 -9.57 -6.68 -15.98
N LEU A 197 -9.51 -5.51 -15.34
CA LEU A 197 -9.25 -4.26 -16.03
C LEU A 197 -7.87 -4.25 -16.69
N TRP A 198 -6.83 -4.65 -15.97
CA TRP A 198 -5.48 -4.72 -16.52
C TRP A 198 -5.33 -5.80 -17.58
N ASN A 199 -5.92 -6.97 -17.36
CA ASN A 199 -5.93 -8.05 -18.36
C ASN A 199 -6.61 -7.61 -19.65
N ALA A 200 -7.73 -6.88 -19.58
CA ALA A 200 -8.42 -6.33 -20.74
C ALA A 200 -7.56 -5.31 -21.52
N LEU A 201 -6.62 -4.66 -20.84
CA LEU A 201 -5.63 -3.76 -21.45
C LEU A 201 -4.36 -4.50 -21.92
N GLY A 202 -4.29 -5.82 -21.74
CA GLY A 202 -3.13 -6.64 -22.05
C GLY A 202 -1.91 -6.26 -21.19
N VAL A 203 -2.12 -5.92 -19.91
CA VAL A 203 -1.08 -5.70 -18.91
C VAL A 203 -1.08 -6.86 -17.93
N PRO A 204 0.03 -7.60 -17.78
CA PRO A 204 0.11 -8.67 -16.80
C PRO A 204 0.02 -8.13 -15.37
N VAL A 205 -0.67 -8.90 -14.50
CA VAL A 205 -0.93 -8.52 -13.10
C VAL A 205 -0.43 -9.61 -12.17
N PHE A 206 0.34 -9.22 -11.17
CA PHE A 206 0.71 -10.08 -10.06
C PHE A 206 0.05 -9.56 -8.77
N ASN A 207 -0.79 -10.38 -8.17
CA ASN A 207 -1.46 -10.09 -6.92
C ASN A 207 -0.84 -10.92 -5.80
N TRP A 208 -0.49 -10.28 -4.69
CA TRP A 208 0.00 -10.97 -3.52
C TRP A 208 -0.45 -10.33 -2.21
N THR A 209 -0.39 -11.08 -1.13
CA THR A 209 -0.71 -10.64 0.22
C THR A 209 0.11 -11.39 1.25
N PHE A 210 0.18 -10.86 2.48
CA PHE A 210 0.67 -11.59 3.63
C PHE A 210 -0.29 -12.70 4.03
N GLY A 211 0.25 -13.75 4.65
CA GLY A 211 -0.53 -14.88 5.13
C GLY A 211 -1.63 -14.46 6.10
N GLY A 212 -2.83 -14.88 5.78
CA GLY A 212 -4.04 -14.72 6.57
C GLY A 212 -5.22 -15.30 5.80
N ASP A 213 -6.06 -16.08 6.44
CA ASP A 213 -7.14 -16.81 5.78
C ASP A 213 -8.18 -15.90 5.12
N PHE A 214 -8.22 -14.62 5.52
CA PHE A 214 -9.22 -13.65 5.11
C PHE A 214 -9.15 -13.23 3.64
N MET A 215 -7.95 -13.17 3.03
CA MET A 215 -7.80 -12.65 1.67
C MET A 215 -8.00 -13.70 0.58
N THR A 216 -7.88 -14.97 0.92
CA THR A 216 -7.76 -16.06 -0.07
C THR A 216 -9.03 -16.89 -0.25
N LYS A 217 -10.05 -16.72 0.61
CA LYS A 217 -11.26 -17.56 0.59
C LYS A 217 -11.95 -17.58 -0.78
N TYR A 218 -12.07 -16.43 -1.44
CA TYR A 218 -12.77 -16.28 -2.71
C TYR A 218 -11.85 -16.12 -3.94
N ASN A 219 -10.54 -15.94 -3.75
CA ASN A 219 -9.59 -15.62 -4.84
C ASN A 219 -8.27 -16.38 -4.72
N LYS A 220 -8.29 -17.61 -4.22
CA LYS A 220 -7.08 -18.43 -3.99
C LYS A 220 -6.20 -18.60 -5.23
N GLU A 221 -6.82 -18.61 -6.42
CA GLU A 221 -6.11 -18.77 -7.70
C GLU A 221 -5.55 -17.45 -8.23
N MET A 222 -6.00 -16.32 -7.72
CA MET A 222 -5.63 -14.98 -8.22
C MET A 222 -4.64 -14.25 -7.33
N VAL A 223 -4.43 -14.71 -6.09
CA VAL A 223 -3.58 -14.04 -5.11
C VAL A 223 -2.57 -15.00 -4.50
N THR A 224 -1.30 -14.68 -4.64
CA THR A 224 -0.20 -15.41 -4.00
C THR A 224 -0.10 -15.01 -2.54
N VAL A 225 -0.15 -15.99 -1.64
CA VAL A 225 0.08 -15.76 -0.22
C VAL A 225 1.57 -15.92 0.08
N VAL A 226 2.21 -14.82 0.48
CA VAL A 226 3.62 -14.81 0.87
C VAL A 226 3.73 -15.08 2.37
N LYS A 227 4.37 -16.18 2.73
CA LYS A 227 4.70 -16.54 4.12
C LYS A 227 6.11 -16.07 4.42
N LEU A 228 6.26 -15.33 5.50
CA LEU A 228 7.52 -14.74 5.93
C LEU A 228 8.09 -15.50 7.14
N GLU A 229 9.39 -15.61 7.18
CA GLU A 229 10.14 -16.30 8.24
C GLU A 229 10.91 -15.31 9.12
N ASN A 230 11.35 -14.20 8.52
CA ASN A 230 12.02 -13.13 9.25
C ASN A 230 11.05 -12.34 10.13
N THR A 231 11.57 -11.71 11.17
CA THR A 231 10.78 -10.94 12.16
C THR A 231 11.41 -9.58 12.47
N ASP A 232 12.25 -9.05 11.57
CA ASP A 232 12.85 -7.75 11.80
C ASP A 232 11.83 -6.60 11.64
N ARG A 233 12.14 -5.44 12.23
CA ARG A 233 11.24 -4.30 12.28
C ARG A 233 11.89 -3.06 11.70
N ALA A 234 11.08 -2.23 11.06
CA ALA A 234 11.43 -0.92 10.56
C ALA A 234 11.69 0.08 11.70
N ARG A 235 12.06 1.33 11.38
CA ARG A 235 12.39 2.36 12.37
C ARG A 235 11.26 2.64 13.36
N ASP A 236 10.03 2.52 12.94
CA ASP A 236 8.84 2.74 13.76
C ASP A 236 8.47 1.54 14.67
N ASN A 237 9.23 0.43 14.60
CA ASN A 237 8.98 -0.82 15.32
C ASN A 237 7.58 -1.44 15.12
N ALA A 238 6.80 -0.91 14.22
CA ALA A 238 5.44 -1.38 13.89
C ALA A 238 5.41 -2.09 12.54
N HIS A 239 6.11 -1.53 11.55
CA HIS A 239 6.21 -2.12 10.22
C HIS A 239 7.37 -3.10 10.11
N ASP A 240 7.34 -3.89 9.07
CA ASP A 240 8.36 -4.89 8.78
C ASP A 240 9.66 -4.24 8.28
N GLY A 241 10.81 -4.82 8.68
CA GLY A 241 12.13 -4.29 8.42
C GLY A 241 12.73 -4.73 7.08
N PRO A 242 13.97 -4.27 6.77
CA PRO A 242 14.61 -4.51 5.47
C PRO A 242 14.81 -5.99 5.11
N LEU A 243 15.01 -6.87 6.09
CA LEU A 243 15.19 -8.31 5.83
C LEU A 243 13.88 -8.94 5.35
N ILE A 244 12.75 -8.54 5.93
CA ILE A 244 11.44 -9.01 5.50
C ILE A 244 11.14 -8.52 4.08
N HIS A 245 11.43 -7.24 3.78
CA HIS A 245 11.25 -6.70 2.44
C HIS A 245 12.09 -7.43 1.39
N LYS A 246 13.33 -7.80 1.73
CA LYS A 246 14.17 -8.64 0.87
C LYS A 246 13.59 -10.05 0.70
N GLU A 247 13.12 -10.67 1.79
CA GLU A 247 12.49 -12.00 1.73
C GLU A 247 11.25 -12.02 0.83
N VAL A 248 10.45 -10.96 0.84
CA VAL A 248 9.33 -10.82 -0.11
C VAL A 248 9.84 -10.91 -1.54
N VAL A 249 10.87 -10.14 -1.88
CA VAL A 249 11.45 -10.15 -3.23
C VAL A 249 11.92 -11.54 -3.62
N ASP A 250 12.65 -12.23 -2.74
CA ASP A 250 13.15 -13.59 -2.98
C ASP A 250 12.01 -14.60 -3.26
N LYS A 251 10.82 -14.36 -2.69
CA LYS A 251 9.64 -15.23 -2.89
C LYS A 251 8.78 -14.89 -4.12
N ILE A 252 8.79 -13.65 -4.60
CA ILE A 252 7.92 -13.23 -5.72
C ILE A 252 8.66 -12.98 -7.03
N LYS A 253 9.98 -12.82 -7.01
CA LYS A 253 10.78 -12.38 -8.15
C LYS A 253 10.56 -13.24 -9.39
N ASP A 254 10.68 -14.56 -9.26
CA ASP A 254 10.55 -15.48 -10.40
C ASP A 254 9.17 -15.38 -11.07
N ASN A 255 8.13 -15.21 -10.26
CA ASN A 255 6.77 -15.00 -10.78
C ASN A 255 6.66 -13.70 -11.59
N VAL A 256 7.31 -12.63 -11.12
CA VAL A 256 7.29 -11.34 -11.81
C VAL A 256 8.15 -11.38 -13.08
N GLU A 257 9.34 -11.99 -13.04
CA GLU A 257 10.19 -12.17 -14.20
C GLU A 257 9.51 -12.93 -15.34
N CYS A 258 8.72 -13.96 -15.01
CA CYS A 258 7.96 -14.71 -16.02
C CYS A 258 6.84 -13.90 -16.70
N MET A 259 6.44 -12.76 -16.13
CA MET A 259 5.35 -11.93 -16.66
C MET A 259 5.83 -10.82 -17.60
N ILE A 260 7.07 -10.37 -17.46
CA ILE A 260 7.63 -9.20 -18.13
C ILE A 260 8.56 -9.59 -19.28
#